data_1e0fd266bd33c6b8742816c9597b4845
#
_entry.id   1e0fd266bd33c6b8742816c9597b4845
#
_cell.length_a   1.000
_cell.length_b   1.000
_cell.length_c   1.000
_cell.angle_alpha   90.00
_cell.angle_beta   90.00
_cell.angle_gamma   90.00
#
_symmetry.space_group_name_H-M   'P 1'
#
loop_
_entity.id
_entity.type
_entity.pdbx_description
1 polymer ?
#
loop_
_entity_poly.entity_id
_entity_poly.type
_entity_poly.pdbx_seq_one_letter_code
_entity_poly.pdbx_strand_id
1 'polypeptide(L)'
;MRQNKIITRFSILLGVLFFWGNSFAQISLSINQQTIKQIIPQIEKTSGYNVFYTDKLPNLDTRKDLLVSNAPLEATLKELFKGTKITFEIKPNKQVLLFQQANKPSGNRKQVPSKLLVEAESFDRKGGWVVDQQFMDLMGSPYLMAHGMGVPVEDASTTISFPEDGTYYVFVRTYNWTSPWYDGKGPGKFTLAVDNKKLPVVLGDEGKQWMWQPAGTVSVKAGSSSLTLKDLTGFNGRCDAIYFTTEKGQLPPAQATQLTDFRKKMLDIPAEPEQYSYDVIVTGGGIAGMCAAATASRLGCKVALINDRPVLGGNNSSEVRVHLEIGRAHV
;
A
#
# COMPACT_ATOMS: atom_id res chain seq x y z
N MET A 1 -46.81 -61.55 16.73
CA MET A 1 -45.54 -62.24 16.53
C MET A 1 -45.01 -61.94 15.14
N ARG A 2 -44.12 -61.00 14.97
CA ARG A 2 -43.22 -60.88 13.78
C ARG A 2 -42.13 -59.90 14.18
N GLN A 3 -40.94 -60.39 14.33
CA GLN A 3 -39.75 -59.64 14.58
C GLN A 3 -39.33 -58.94 13.28
N ASN A 4 -39.15 -57.62 13.29
CA ASN A 4 -38.49 -56.86 12.27
C ASN A 4 -37.06 -56.54 12.68
N LYS A 5 -36.10 -57.16 11.98
CA LYS A 5 -34.67 -56.87 12.09
C LYS A 5 -34.40 -55.55 11.39
N ILE A 6 -33.90 -54.58 12.15
CA ILE A 6 -33.36 -53.34 11.61
C ILE A 6 -31.91 -53.58 11.25
N ILE A 7 -31.63 -53.51 9.93
CA ILE A 7 -30.25 -53.55 9.39
C ILE A 7 -29.72 -52.14 9.36
N THR A 8 -28.78 -51.84 10.28
CA THR A 8 -28.06 -50.59 10.33
C THR A 8 -26.97 -50.61 9.23
N ARG A 9 -27.17 -49.85 8.16
CA ARG A 9 -26.12 -49.60 7.16
C ARG A 9 -25.17 -48.54 7.67
N PHE A 10 -23.93 -48.92 7.99
CA PHE A 10 -22.80 -48.03 8.21
C PHE A 10 -22.36 -47.46 6.86
N SER A 11 -22.67 -46.22 6.58
CA SER A 11 -22.09 -45.49 5.46
C SER A 11 -20.75 -44.91 5.90
N ILE A 12 -19.66 -45.50 5.45
CA ILE A 12 -18.31 -44.95 5.58
C ILE A 12 -18.22 -43.76 4.64
N LEU A 13 -18.29 -42.54 5.20
CA LEU A 13 -18.04 -41.31 4.48
C LEU A 13 -16.52 -41.14 4.34
N LEU A 14 -15.95 -41.50 3.20
CA LEU A 14 -14.55 -41.27 2.89
C LEU A 14 -14.37 -39.77 2.62
N GLY A 15 -13.96 -39.03 3.64
CA GLY A 15 -13.58 -37.63 3.51
C GLY A 15 -12.32 -37.47 2.69
N VAL A 16 -12.45 -37.11 1.42
CA VAL A 16 -11.32 -36.66 0.60
C VAL A 16 -10.92 -35.28 1.09
N LEU A 17 -9.93 -35.23 1.94
CA LEU A 17 -9.21 -34.02 2.28
C LEU A 17 -8.47 -33.54 1.02
N PHE A 18 -9.04 -32.61 0.29
CA PHE A 18 -8.34 -31.82 -0.70
C PHE A 18 -7.28 -30.99 0.04
N PHE A 19 -6.08 -31.51 0.17
CA PHE A 19 -4.91 -30.69 0.41
C PHE A 19 -4.74 -29.78 -0.82
N TRP A 20 -5.09 -28.52 -0.70
CA TRP A 20 -4.60 -27.49 -1.60
C TRP A 20 -3.10 -27.36 -1.34
N GLY A 21 -2.32 -28.24 -1.96
CA GLY A 21 -0.88 -28.11 -2.03
C GLY A 21 -0.57 -26.87 -2.85
N ASN A 22 -0.06 -25.83 -2.22
CA ASN A 22 0.67 -24.78 -2.92
C ASN A 22 1.81 -25.48 -3.67
N SER A 23 1.70 -25.61 -4.99
CA SER A 23 2.72 -26.18 -5.84
C SER A 23 3.87 -25.17 -5.92
N PHE A 24 4.74 -25.18 -4.91
CA PHE A 24 5.99 -24.43 -4.97
C PHE A 24 6.87 -25.06 -6.05
N ALA A 25 7.39 -24.21 -6.95
CA ALA A 25 8.35 -24.65 -7.94
C ALA A 25 9.51 -25.38 -7.26
N GLN A 26 9.69 -26.65 -7.61
CA GLN A 26 10.78 -27.48 -7.09
C GLN A 26 11.97 -27.36 -8.04
N ILE A 27 13.12 -26.99 -7.51
CA ILE A 27 14.34 -26.67 -8.26
C ILE A 27 15.38 -27.75 -8.01
N SER A 28 15.96 -28.26 -9.09
CA SER A 28 17.15 -29.11 -9.04
C SER A 28 18.23 -28.47 -9.90
N LEU A 29 19.32 -28.05 -9.28
CA LEU A 29 20.44 -27.37 -9.94
C LEU A 29 21.76 -27.87 -9.33
N SER A 30 22.73 -28.12 -10.21
CA SER A 30 24.12 -28.46 -9.84
C SER A 30 25.04 -27.45 -10.54
N ILE A 31 25.54 -26.50 -9.80
CA ILE A 31 26.32 -25.37 -10.30
C ILE A 31 27.64 -25.32 -9.56
N ASN A 32 28.74 -25.15 -10.32
CA ASN A 32 30.08 -25.07 -9.77
C ASN A 32 30.74 -23.76 -10.26
N GLN A 33 31.23 -22.93 -9.31
CA GLN A 33 32.04 -21.73 -9.53
C GLN A 33 31.47 -20.74 -10.55
N GLN A 34 30.13 -20.56 -10.56
CA GLN A 34 29.47 -19.54 -11.37
C GLN A 34 29.16 -18.28 -10.56
N THR A 35 29.11 -17.12 -11.22
CA THR A 35 28.68 -15.89 -10.55
C THR A 35 27.18 -15.92 -10.27
N ILE A 36 26.75 -15.23 -9.21
CA ILE A 36 25.31 -15.10 -8.88
C ILE A 36 24.54 -14.58 -10.09
N LYS A 37 25.11 -13.61 -10.85
CA LYS A 37 24.51 -13.07 -12.08
C LYS A 37 24.30 -14.15 -13.16
N GLN A 38 25.16 -15.17 -13.22
CA GLN A 38 25.03 -16.31 -14.15
C GLN A 38 24.07 -17.39 -13.65
N ILE A 39 23.87 -17.48 -12.33
CA ILE A 39 22.98 -18.47 -11.71
C ILE A 39 21.51 -18.05 -11.77
N ILE A 40 21.24 -16.76 -11.63
CA ILE A 40 19.87 -16.21 -11.62
C ILE A 40 19.05 -16.67 -12.85
N PRO A 41 19.50 -16.54 -14.10
CA PRO A 41 18.74 -17.01 -15.26
C PRO A 41 18.44 -18.53 -15.26
N GLN A 42 19.26 -19.32 -14.63
CA GLN A 42 19.04 -20.76 -14.53
C GLN A 42 17.94 -21.07 -13.50
N ILE A 43 17.88 -20.29 -12.40
CA ILE A 43 16.78 -20.35 -11.43
C ILE A 43 15.47 -19.90 -12.08
N GLU A 44 15.47 -18.80 -12.84
CA GLU A 44 14.30 -18.33 -13.58
C GLU A 44 13.74 -19.40 -14.51
N LYS A 45 14.63 -20.00 -15.33
CA LYS A 45 14.27 -21.07 -16.29
C LYS A 45 13.67 -22.29 -15.60
N THR A 46 14.21 -22.66 -14.44
CA THR A 46 13.80 -23.90 -13.72
C THR A 46 12.56 -23.65 -12.88
N SER A 47 12.42 -22.48 -12.27
CA SER A 47 11.31 -22.14 -11.37
C SER A 47 10.08 -21.57 -12.07
N GLY A 48 10.27 -20.95 -13.25
CA GLY A 48 9.23 -20.18 -13.92
C GLY A 48 8.92 -18.84 -13.23
N TYR A 49 9.81 -18.34 -12.37
CA TYR A 49 9.75 -17.04 -11.73
C TYR A 49 10.70 -16.07 -12.43
N ASN A 50 10.32 -14.80 -12.55
CA ASN A 50 11.16 -13.72 -13.05
C ASN A 50 11.88 -13.04 -11.88
N VAL A 51 13.17 -12.81 -11.99
CA VAL A 51 14.00 -12.21 -10.93
C VAL A 51 14.40 -10.78 -11.32
N PHE A 52 13.99 -9.82 -10.50
CA PHE A 52 14.25 -8.40 -10.74
C PHE A 52 15.30 -7.87 -9.77
N TYR A 53 16.31 -7.20 -10.29
CA TYR A 53 17.37 -6.57 -9.52
C TYR A 53 18.02 -5.43 -10.31
N THR A 54 18.79 -4.58 -9.64
CA THR A 54 19.58 -3.54 -10.27
C THR A 54 21.02 -4.02 -10.46
N ASP A 55 21.71 -3.61 -11.53
CA ASP A 55 23.13 -3.94 -11.76
C ASP A 55 24.07 -3.38 -10.66
N LYS A 56 23.58 -2.46 -9.84
CA LYS A 56 24.29 -1.89 -8.68
C LYS A 56 24.21 -2.77 -7.42
N LEU A 57 23.47 -3.88 -7.47
CA LEU A 57 23.33 -4.79 -6.32
C LEU A 57 24.69 -5.42 -5.98
N PRO A 58 25.17 -5.35 -4.72
CA PRO A 58 26.47 -5.90 -4.35
C PRO A 58 26.48 -7.43 -4.45
N ASN A 59 27.67 -8.00 -4.62
CA ASN A 59 27.89 -9.46 -4.65
C ASN A 59 27.33 -10.20 -5.88
N LEU A 60 26.80 -9.54 -6.90
CA LEU A 60 26.32 -10.21 -8.13
C LEU A 60 27.43 -10.99 -8.86
N ASP A 61 28.67 -10.51 -8.79
CA ASP A 61 29.85 -11.16 -9.39
C ASP A 61 30.54 -12.19 -8.46
N THR A 62 29.99 -12.40 -7.26
CA THR A 62 30.49 -13.43 -6.34
C THR A 62 30.24 -14.81 -6.93
N ARG A 63 31.31 -15.63 -7.01
CA ARG A 63 31.19 -17.02 -7.46
C ARG A 63 30.65 -17.92 -6.36
N LYS A 64 29.75 -18.81 -6.72
CA LYS A 64 29.08 -19.74 -5.81
C LYS A 64 29.03 -21.14 -6.41
N ASP A 65 29.08 -22.10 -5.51
CA ASP A 65 28.64 -23.45 -5.78
C ASP A 65 27.22 -23.61 -5.25
N LEU A 66 26.32 -24.16 -6.04
CA LEU A 66 24.93 -24.40 -5.65
C LEU A 66 24.53 -25.82 -6.05
N LEU A 67 24.32 -26.68 -5.06
CA LEU A 67 23.77 -28.00 -5.26
C LEU A 67 22.44 -28.12 -4.53
N VAL A 68 21.36 -28.15 -5.29
CA VAL A 68 20.01 -28.34 -4.77
C VAL A 68 19.27 -29.40 -5.56
N SER A 69 18.53 -30.24 -4.87
CA SER A 69 17.73 -31.30 -5.47
C SER A 69 16.32 -31.24 -4.91
N ASN A 70 15.36 -31.06 -5.81
CA ASN A 70 13.94 -31.00 -5.47
C ASN A 70 13.63 -30.00 -4.34
N ALA A 71 14.31 -28.83 -4.35
CA ALA A 71 14.21 -27.81 -3.30
C ALA A 71 13.17 -26.74 -3.68
N PRO A 72 12.40 -26.20 -2.71
CA PRO A 72 11.54 -25.03 -2.95
C PRO A 72 12.37 -23.82 -3.39
N LEU A 73 11.79 -22.95 -4.21
CA LEU A 73 12.42 -21.70 -4.67
C LEU A 73 13.01 -20.88 -3.51
N GLU A 74 12.25 -20.71 -2.43
CA GLU A 74 12.70 -19.95 -1.26
C GLU A 74 13.97 -20.54 -0.61
N ALA A 75 14.03 -21.88 -0.47
CA ALA A 75 15.20 -22.56 0.08
C ALA A 75 16.41 -22.43 -0.85
N THR A 76 16.20 -22.53 -2.17
CA THR A 76 17.24 -22.35 -3.19
C THR A 76 17.82 -20.93 -3.15
N LEU A 77 16.98 -19.91 -3.06
CA LEU A 77 17.42 -18.52 -2.95
C LEU A 77 18.15 -18.23 -1.64
N LYS A 78 17.68 -18.79 -0.52
CA LYS A 78 18.36 -18.68 0.78
C LYS A 78 19.78 -19.26 0.72
N GLU A 79 19.97 -20.42 0.09
CA GLU A 79 21.30 -21.03 -0.04
C GLU A 79 22.19 -20.25 -1.01
N LEU A 80 21.65 -19.79 -2.15
CA LEU A 80 22.39 -18.96 -3.10
C LEU A 80 22.92 -17.68 -2.46
N PHE A 81 22.09 -16.96 -1.70
CA PHE A 81 22.47 -15.67 -1.13
C PHE A 81 23.11 -15.75 0.25
N LYS A 82 23.32 -16.94 0.78
CA LYS A 82 24.01 -17.18 2.06
C LYS A 82 25.41 -16.58 2.04
N GLY A 83 25.72 -15.72 3.04
CA GLY A 83 27.02 -15.04 3.14
C GLY A 83 27.18 -13.88 2.15
N THR A 84 26.13 -13.44 1.48
CA THR A 84 26.11 -12.23 0.66
C THR A 84 25.31 -11.12 1.35
N LYS A 85 25.37 -9.91 0.78
CA LYS A 85 24.53 -8.78 1.21
C LYS A 85 23.22 -8.69 0.39
N ILE A 86 22.82 -9.77 -0.26
CA ILE A 86 21.60 -9.85 -1.05
C ILE A 86 20.49 -10.48 -0.21
N THR A 87 19.33 -9.89 -0.19
CA THR A 87 18.08 -10.48 0.31
C THR A 87 17.03 -10.46 -0.79
N PHE A 88 15.92 -11.18 -0.60
CA PHE A 88 14.90 -11.33 -1.63
C PHE A 88 13.49 -11.33 -1.04
N GLU A 89 12.52 -10.98 -1.89
CA GLU A 89 11.09 -11.09 -1.63
C GLU A 89 10.41 -11.81 -2.79
N ILE A 90 9.60 -12.83 -2.48
CA ILE A 90 8.83 -13.58 -3.48
C ILE A 90 7.41 -13.01 -3.51
N LYS A 91 6.98 -12.52 -4.68
CA LYS A 91 5.65 -11.96 -4.90
C LYS A 91 4.68 -13.01 -5.48
N PRO A 92 3.35 -12.87 -5.22
CA PRO A 92 2.35 -13.83 -5.70
C PRO A 92 2.27 -13.99 -7.23
N ASN A 93 2.71 -13.00 -8.01
CA ASN A 93 2.68 -12.97 -9.47
C ASN A 93 3.90 -13.62 -10.12
N LYS A 94 4.55 -14.57 -9.47
CA LYS A 94 5.79 -15.24 -9.92
C LYS A 94 6.96 -14.29 -10.16
N GLN A 95 7.10 -13.31 -9.32
CA GLN A 95 8.23 -12.37 -9.31
C GLN A 95 9.06 -12.54 -8.05
N VAL A 96 10.38 -12.40 -8.20
CA VAL A 96 11.35 -12.32 -7.11
C VAL A 96 12.06 -11.00 -7.21
N LEU A 97 12.01 -10.21 -6.14
CA LEU A 97 12.75 -8.95 -6.06
C LEU A 97 14.01 -9.16 -5.23
N LEU A 98 15.17 -8.78 -5.77
CA LEU A 98 16.43 -8.81 -5.02
C LEU A 98 16.81 -7.39 -4.60
N PHE A 99 17.24 -7.25 -3.36
CA PHE A 99 17.70 -5.98 -2.81
C PHE A 99 18.85 -6.18 -1.84
N GLN A 100 19.58 -5.13 -1.58
CA GLN A 100 20.69 -5.17 -0.63
C GLN A 100 20.16 -5.34 0.79
N GLN A 101 20.68 -6.34 1.50
CA GLN A 101 20.41 -6.50 2.92
C GLN A 101 20.92 -5.27 3.65
N ALA A 102 20.05 -4.53 4.31
CA ALA A 102 20.46 -3.45 5.19
C ALA A 102 21.36 -4.04 6.28
N ASN A 103 22.57 -3.49 6.43
CA ASN A 103 23.50 -3.91 7.48
C ASN A 103 22.79 -3.74 8.82
N LYS A 104 22.54 -4.84 9.55
CA LYS A 104 22.20 -4.73 10.97
C LYS A 104 23.40 -4.05 11.67
N PRO A 105 23.25 -2.87 12.26
CA PRO A 105 24.34 -2.24 12.99
C PRO A 105 24.55 -3.03 14.29
N SER A 106 25.62 -3.80 14.31
CA SER A 106 26.19 -4.32 15.56
C SER A 106 27.05 -3.20 16.17
N GLY A 107 26.65 -2.71 17.32
CA GLY A 107 27.44 -1.76 18.10
C GLY A 107 26.71 -0.46 18.41
N ASN A 108 26.75 -0.05 19.64
CA ASN A 108 26.27 1.13 20.34
C ASN A 108 26.22 2.45 19.51
N ARG A 109 25.43 2.52 18.43
CA ARG A 109 25.01 3.76 17.78
C ARG A 109 23.73 4.19 18.46
N LYS A 110 23.62 5.48 18.82
CA LYS A 110 22.34 6.12 19.11
C LYS A 110 21.35 5.62 18.04
N GLN A 111 20.38 4.82 18.44
CA GLN A 111 19.37 4.28 17.53
C GLN A 111 18.73 5.48 16.83
N VAL A 112 18.89 5.56 15.51
CA VAL A 112 18.11 6.53 14.73
C VAL A 112 16.66 6.06 14.86
N PRO A 113 15.73 6.91 15.32
CA PRO A 113 14.36 6.52 15.50
C PRO A 113 13.75 6.00 14.21
N SER A 114 13.12 4.86 14.30
CA SER A 114 12.39 4.29 13.17
C SER A 114 11.11 5.07 12.93
N LYS A 115 10.85 5.42 11.68
CA LYS A 115 9.76 6.30 11.26
C LYS A 115 9.08 5.74 10.01
N LEU A 116 7.75 5.87 9.96
CA LEU A 116 6.95 5.48 8.81
C LEU A 116 5.82 6.50 8.63
N LEU A 117 5.67 7.03 7.42
CA LEU A 117 4.55 7.87 7.02
C LEU A 117 3.68 7.11 6.02
N VAL A 118 2.37 7.16 6.21
CA VAL A 118 1.38 6.57 5.32
C VAL A 118 0.36 7.64 4.96
N GLU A 119 0.27 7.96 3.69
CA GLU A 119 -0.76 8.87 3.16
C GLU A 119 -2.08 8.10 3.05
N ALA A 120 -3.16 8.66 3.58
CA ALA A 120 -4.43 7.94 3.64
C ALA A 120 -5.04 7.69 2.26
N GLU A 121 -4.89 8.62 1.33
CA GLU A 121 -5.36 8.47 -0.06
C GLU A 121 -4.65 7.35 -0.82
N SER A 122 -3.49 6.91 -0.36
CA SER A 122 -2.74 5.79 -0.95
C SER A 122 -3.24 4.41 -0.53
N PHE A 123 -4.24 4.31 0.34
CA PHE A 123 -4.76 3.03 0.80
C PHE A 123 -5.23 2.15 -0.36
N ASP A 124 -4.87 0.87 -0.36
CA ASP A 124 -5.21 -0.10 -1.41
C ASP A 124 -6.73 -0.30 -1.55
N ARG A 125 -7.43 -0.34 -0.42
CA ARG A 125 -8.88 -0.47 -0.34
C ARG A 125 -9.44 0.71 0.44
N LYS A 126 -10.21 1.54 -0.23
CA LYS A 126 -10.79 2.73 0.39
C LYS A 126 -12.14 2.44 1.07
N GLY A 127 -12.73 1.25 0.82
CA GLY A 127 -14.05 0.90 1.35
C GLY A 127 -15.08 1.94 0.94
N GLY A 128 -15.80 2.48 1.93
CA GLY A 128 -16.74 3.57 1.70
C GLY A 128 -16.14 4.97 1.89
N TRP A 129 -14.82 5.09 2.11
CA TRP A 129 -14.13 6.38 2.18
C TRP A 129 -13.88 6.92 0.78
N VAL A 130 -14.05 8.22 0.62
CA VAL A 130 -13.81 8.93 -0.64
C VAL A 130 -12.54 9.77 -0.55
N VAL A 131 -11.84 9.92 -1.68
CA VAL A 131 -10.71 10.85 -1.79
C VAL A 131 -11.27 12.25 -1.99
N ASP A 132 -10.94 13.16 -1.09
CA ASP A 132 -11.38 14.56 -1.13
C ASP A 132 -10.18 15.49 -1.27
N GLN A 133 -10.35 16.56 -2.04
CA GLN A 133 -9.29 17.48 -2.43
C GLN A 133 -9.53 18.94 -1.94
N GLN A 134 -10.54 19.16 -1.12
CA GLN A 134 -10.97 20.48 -0.71
C GLN A 134 -9.86 21.35 -0.07
N PHE A 135 -8.87 20.70 0.58
CA PHE A 135 -7.82 21.39 1.33
C PHE A 135 -6.41 21.19 0.74
N MET A 136 -6.29 20.87 -0.55
CA MET A 136 -5.00 20.65 -1.22
C MET A 136 -4.03 21.83 -1.05
N ASP A 137 -4.53 23.06 -1.09
CA ASP A 137 -3.72 24.28 -0.91
C ASP A 137 -3.05 24.36 0.48
N LEU A 138 -3.70 23.80 1.50
CA LEU A 138 -3.20 23.77 2.86
C LEU A 138 -2.32 22.58 3.17
N MET A 139 -2.54 21.47 2.47
CA MET A 139 -1.95 20.17 2.82
C MET A 139 -0.94 19.68 1.81
N GLY A 140 -1.08 20.06 0.55
CA GLY A 140 -0.25 19.59 -0.56
C GLY A 140 -0.58 18.15 -1.00
N SER A 141 -1.63 17.55 -0.44
CA SER A 141 -2.15 16.23 -0.80
C SER A 141 -3.67 16.17 -0.59
N PRO A 142 -4.37 15.24 -1.25
CA PRO A 142 -5.75 14.88 -0.90
C PRO A 142 -5.79 14.13 0.43
N TYR A 143 -6.99 13.78 0.88
CA TYR A 143 -7.22 13.02 2.10
C TYR A 143 -8.41 12.07 1.95
N LEU A 144 -8.57 11.11 2.84
CA LEU A 144 -9.75 10.26 2.91
C LEU A 144 -10.83 10.89 3.78
N MET A 145 -12.08 10.84 3.30
CA MET A 145 -13.26 11.33 4.00
C MET A 145 -14.35 10.25 4.07
N ALA A 146 -14.86 9.99 5.28
CA ALA A 146 -15.96 9.06 5.53
C ALA A 146 -17.30 9.72 5.30
N HIS A 147 -17.79 9.74 4.04
CA HIS A 147 -19.03 10.44 3.66
C HIS A 147 -20.23 9.47 3.62
N GLY A 148 -20.77 9.14 4.79
CA GLY A 148 -21.85 8.16 4.95
C GLY A 148 -23.22 8.76 5.29
N MET A 149 -23.35 10.09 5.33
CA MET A 149 -24.61 10.80 5.66
C MET A 149 -25.24 10.32 6.97
N GLY A 150 -24.41 10.07 7.98
CA GLY A 150 -24.86 9.60 9.31
C GLY A 150 -24.88 8.09 9.48
N VAL A 151 -24.48 7.33 8.46
CA VAL A 151 -24.30 5.89 8.54
C VAL A 151 -22.81 5.58 8.37
N PRO A 152 -22.18 4.86 9.30
CA PRO A 152 -20.78 4.46 9.15
C PRO A 152 -20.52 3.77 7.82
N VAL A 153 -19.43 4.20 7.15
CA VAL A 153 -19.03 3.63 5.87
C VAL A 153 -18.15 2.39 6.06
N GLU A 154 -17.95 1.60 4.99
CA GLU A 154 -17.03 0.47 5.00
C GLU A 154 -15.60 0.90 5.32
N ASP A 155 -14.88 0.04 6.04
CA ASP A 155 -13.51 0.27 6.47
C ASP A 155 -12.55 0.46 5.28
N ALA A 156 -11.67 1.45 5.37
CA ALA A 156 -10.54 1.57 4.46
C ALA A 156 -9.33 0.79 5.02
N SER A 157 -8.59 0.10 4.17
CA SER A 157 -7.46 -0.72 4.59
C SER A 157 -6.31 -0.74 3.59
N THR A 158 -5.10 -0.90 4.12
CA THR A 158 -3.88 -1.09 3.33
C THR A 158 -2.89 -1.98 4.07
N THR A 159 -1.86 -2.42 3.38
CA THR A 159 -0.73 -3.13 3.98
C THR A 159 0.47 -2.20 4.06
N ILE A 160 1.04 -2.09 5.24
CA ILE A 160 2.24 -1.29 5.51
C ILE A 160 3.40 -2.18 5.96
N SER A 161 4.64 -1.72 5.82
CA SER A 161 5.82 -2.47 6.26
C SER A 161 6.58 -1.70 7.33
N PHE A 162 6.63 -2.24 8.54
CA PHE A 162 7.43 -1.67 9.61
C PHE A 162 8.91 -2.03 9.41
N PRO A 163 9.84 -1.05 9.49
CA PRO A 163 11.25 -1.28 9.23
C PRO A 163 11.95 -2.10 10.33
N GLU A 164 11.46 -2.06 11.57
CA GLU A 164 12.04 -2.80 12.70
C GLU A 164 10.98 -3.18 13.75
N ASP A 165 11.33 -4.15 14.60
CA ASP A 165 10.55 -4.51 15.79
C ASP A 165 10.53 -3.34 16.77
N GLY A 166 9.37 -3.07 17.36
CA GLY A 166 9.34 -2.04 18.40
C GLY A 166 7.94 -1.57 18.78
N THR A 167 7.93 -0.63 19.72
CA THR A 167 6.73 0.12 20.09
C THR A 167 6.77 1.47 19.40
N TYR A 168 5.78 1.73 18.57
CA TYR A 168 5.62 2.97 17.81
C TYR A 168 4.55 3.84 18.44
N TYR A 169 4.86 5.13 18.58
CA TYR A 169 3.88 6.19 18.83
C TYR A 169 3.19 6.53 17.52
N VAL A 170 1.87 6.62 17.56
CA VAL A 170 1.06 6.79 16.37
C VAL A 170 0.36 8.15 16.41
N PHE A 171 0.49 8.89 15.33
CA PHE A 171 -0.16 10.19 15.13
C PHE A 171 -0.95 10.14 13.82
N VAL A 172 -2.16 10.72 13.85
CA VAL A 172 -3.03 10.80 12.67
C VAL A 172 -3.32 12.27 12.38
N ARG A 173 -3.07 12.68 11.15
CA ARG A 173 -3.42 14.03 10.71
C ARG A 173 -4.88 14.06 10.32
N THR A 174 -5.65 14.87 11.05
CA THR A 174 -7.10 14.89 10.97
C THR A 174 -7.64 16.30 11.22
N TYR A 175 -8.93 16.49 10.96
CA TYR A 175 -9.61 17.78 11.09
C TYR A 175 -11.03 17.59 11.60
N ASN A 176 -11.38 18.30 12.69
CA ASN A 176 -12.76 18.48 13.10
C ASN A 176 -13.43 19.54 12.20
N TRP A 177 -14.10 19.10 11.15
CA TRP A 177 -14.67 19.97 10.13
C TRP A 177 -15.79 20.90 10.64
N THR A 178 -16.41 20.61 11.79
CA THR A 178 -17.44 21.47 12.39
C THR A 178 -16.87 22.60 13.22
N SER A 179 -15.56 22.58 13.50
CA SER A 179 -14.91 23.54 14.38
C SER A 179 -15.03 25.04 14.00
N PRO A 180 -15.21 25.42 12.72
CA PRO A 180 -15.49 26.82 12.37
C PRO A 180 -16.81 27.34 12.90
N TRP A 181 -17.77 26.44 13.18
CA TRP A 181 -19.14 26.83 13.57
C TRP A 181 -19.56 26.33 14.95
N TYR A 182 -18.80 25.35 15.49
CA TYR A 182 -19.15 24.68 16.74
C TYR A 182 -17.92 24.42 17.62
N ASP A 183 -17.97 24.96 18.84
CA ASP A 183 -16.93 24.81 19.87
C ASP A 183 -17.13 23.54 20.69
N GLY A 184 -17.01 22.39 20.11
CA GLY A 184 -17.17 21.10 20.78
C GLY A 184 -16.56 19.97 20.01
N LYS A 185 -16.80 18.76 20.49
CA LYS A 185 -16.38 17.56 19.76
C LYS A 185 -17.17 17.39 18.49
N GLY A 186 -16.47 17.29 17.36
CA GLY A 186 -17.09 17.12 16.05
C GLY A 186 -17.75 15.75 15.86
N PRO A 187 -18.63 15.65 14.86
CA PRO A 187 -19.32 14.40 14.55
C PRO A 187 -18.46 13.41 13.74
N GLY A 188 -17.41 13.87 13.05
CA GLY A 188 -16.61 13.07 12.12
C GLY A 188 -15.64 12.10 12.81
N LYS A 189 -16.18 11.12 13.55
CA LYS A 189 -15.43 10.24 14.42
C LYS A 189 -14.99 8.96 13.69
N PHE A 190 -13.74 8.59 13.87
CA PHE A 190 -13.19 7.32 13.36
C PHE A 190 -12.11 6.76 14.30
N THR A 191 -11.67 5.54 14.04
CA THR A 191 -10.59 4.87 14.78
C THR A 191 -9.61 4.22 13.83
N LEU A 192 -8.39 3.97 14.34
CA LEU A 192 -7.33 3.28 13.63
C LEU A 192 -7.11 1.90 14.25
N ALA A 193 -6.83 0.90 13.42
CA ALA A 193 -6.41 -0.42 13.86
C ALA A 193 -5.15 -0.87 13.10
N VAL A 194 -4.25 -1.57 13.80
CA VAL A 194 -3.08 -2.23 13.23
C VAL A 194 -3.18 -3.73 13.56
N ASP A 195 -3.09 -4.60 12.55
CA ASP A 195 -3.27 -6.06 12.68
C ASP A 195 -4.55 -6.43 13.46
N ASN A 196 -5.67 -5.78 13.09
CA ASN A 196 -6.97 -5.90 13.74
C ASN A 196 -7.02 -5.45 15.21
N LYS A 197 -5.94 -4.90 15.75
CA LYS A 197 -5.92 -4.32 17.10
C LYS A 197 -6.27 -2.85 17.02
N LYS A 198 -7.48 -2.50 17.47
CA LYS A 198 -7.96 -1.12 17.54
C LYS A 198 -7.10 -0.30 18.51
N LEU A 199 -6.65 0.87 18.06
CA LEU A 199 -6.01 1.85 18.93
C LEU A 199 -7.05 2.55 19.83
N PRO A 200 -6.66 3.00 21.04
CA PRO A 200 -7.60 3.40 22.08
C PRO A 200 -8.32 4.74 21.82
N VAL A 201 -7.80 5.55 20.90
CA VAL A 201 -8.23 6.94 20.72
C VAL A 201 -9.27 7.05 19.60
N VAL A 202 -10.32 7.82 19.85
CA VAL A 202 -11.25 8.29 18.82
C VAL A 202 -10.63 9.53 18.16
N LEU A 203 -10.64 9.56 16.84
CA LEU A 203 -9.99 10.54 16.00
C LEU A 203 -11.03 11.39 15.25
N GLY A 204 -10.63 12.59 14.82
CA GLY A 204 -11.42 13.46 13.94
C GLY A 204 -12.47 14.33 14.62
N ASP A 205 -12.62 14.23 15.94
CA ASP A 205 -13.62 14.96 16.70
C ASP A 205 -13.07 16.19 17.47
N GLU A 206 -11.75 16.44 17.39
CA GLU A 206 -11.07 17.50 18.14
C GLU A 206 -10.30 18.47 17.23
N GLY A 207 -9.95 19.64 17.78
CA GLY A 207 -9.14 20.64 17.14
C GLY A 207 -9.91 21.62 16.25
N LYS A 208 -9.29 22.79 15.98
CA LYS A 208 -9.89 23.90 15.18
C LYS A 208 -9.30 24.01 13.78
N GLN A 209 -8.32 23.19 13.47
CA GLN A 209 -7.62 23.14 12.18
C GLN A 209 -7.06 21.75 11.94
N TRP A 210 -6.51 21.51 10.75
CA TRP A 210 -5.75 20.29 10.49
C TRP A 210 -4.60 20.14 11.48
N MET A 211 -4.57 19.03 12.19
CA MET A 211 -3.60 18.77 13.25
C MET A 211 -3.21 17.29 13.33
N TRP A 212 -2.06 17.02 13.89
CA TRP A 212 -1.65 15.66 14.27
C TRP A 212 -2.25 15.31 15.63
N GLN A 213 -3.20 14.39 15.63
CA GLN A 213 -3.82 13.87 16.85
C GLN A 213 -3.10 12.59 17.28
N PRO A 214 -2.64 12.47 18.55
CA PRO A 214 -2.07 11.23 19.06
C PRO A 214 -3.13 10.13 19.05
N ALA A 215 -2.82 8.98 18.43
CA ALA A 215 -3.72 7.82 18.37
C ALA A 215 -3.37 6.72 19.39
N GLY A 216 -2.25 6.87 20.10
CA GLY A 216 -1.75 5.89 21.07
C GLY A 216 -0.43 5.26 20.64
N THR A 217 -0.21 4.04 21.09
CA THR A 217 0.99 3.26 20.77
C THR A 217 0.62 1.88 20.24
N VAL A 218 1.48 1.31 19.40
CA VAL A 218 1.36 -0.05 18.90
C VAL A 218 2.70 -0.77 18.97
N SER A 219 2.71 -2.01 19.44
CA SER A 219 3.90 -2.87 19.41
C SER A 219 3.78 -3.83 18.24
N VAL A 220 4.75 -3.78 17.35
CA VAL A 220 4.77 -4.53 16.09
C VAL A 220 6.09 -5.25 15.88
N LYS A 221 6.08 -6.23 14.99
CA LYS A 221 7.25 -6.86 14.42
C LYS A 221 7.63 -6.16 13.11
N ALA A 222 8.92 -6.21 12.75
CA ALA A 222 9.36 -5.80 11.42
C ALA A 222 8.67 -6.62 10.33
N GLY A 223 8.30 -5.95 9.25
CA GLY A 223 7.60 -6.58 8.13
C GLY A 223 6.17 -6.08 7.97
N SER A 224 5.37 -6.84 7.24
CA SER A 224 4.02 -6.44 6.83
C SER A 224 3.03 -6.48 7.98
N SER A 225 2.22 -5.43 8.08
CA SER A 225 1.08 -5.31 9.00
C SER A 225 -0.11 -4.69 8.26
N SER A 226 -1.31 -5.07 8.64
CA SER A 226 -2.53 -4.44 8.13
C SER A 226 -2.82 -3.14 8.87
N LEU A 227 -3.20 -2.10 8.14
CA LEU A 227 -3.64 -0.81 8.68
C LEU A 227 -5.07 -0.57 8.23
N THR A 228 -5.96 -0.23 9.18
CA THR A 228 -7.39 -0.07 8.91
C THR A 228 -7.92 1.20 9.53
N LEU A 229 -8.63 2.01 8.74
CA LEU A 229 -9.45 3.14 9.20
C LEU A 229 -10.90 2.66 9.33
N LYS A 230 -11.47 2.85 10.49
CA LYS A 230 -12.85 2.49 10.79
C LYS A 230 -13.66 3.71 11.12
N ASP A 231 -14.62 4.04 10.27
CA ASP A 231 -15.59 5.09 10.52
C ASP A 231 -16.57 4.69 11.64
N LEU A 232 -16.97 5.66 12.45
CA LEU A 232 -17.90 5.45 13.56
C LEU A 232 -19.24 6.13 13.37
N THR A 233 -19.34 7.08 12.46
CA THR A 233 -20.50 7.99 12.42
C THR A 233 -21.05 8.30 11.03
N GLY A 234 -20.25 8.14 9.97
CA GLY A 234 -20.63 8.57 8.61
C GLY A 234 -20.72 10.08 8.43
N PHE A 235 -20.21 10.85 9.40
CA PHE A 235 -20.28 12.33 9.37
C PHE A 235 -18.94 12.96 9.01
N ASN A 236 -18.39 12.58 7.86
CA ASN A 236 -17.22 13.20 7.24
C ASN A 236 -15.97 13.19 8.12
N GLY A 237 -15.69 12.09 8.81
CA GLY A 237 -14.39 11.84 9.43
C GLY A 237 -13.29 12.01 8.37
N ARG A 238 -12.23 12.77 8.69
CA ARG A 238 -11.16 13.12 7.74
C ARG A 238 -9.82 12.60 8.22
N CYS A 239 -9.16 11.83 7.38
CA CYS A 239 -7.82 11.31 7.61
C CYS A 239 -6.91 11.68 6.45
N ASP A 240 -5.87 12.47 6.72
CA ASP A 240 -4.88 12.89 5.72
C ASP A 240 -3.69 11.93 5.70
N ALA A 241 -3.03 11.76 6.84
CA ALA A 241 -1.86 10.90 6.95
C ALA A 241 -1.75 10.25 8.33
N ILE A 242 -1.05 9.10 8.37
CA ILE A 242 -0.74 8.38 9.60
C ILE A 242 0.80 8.31 9.74
N TYR A 243 1.31 8.73 10.89
CA TYR A 243 2.73 8.73 11.18
C TYR A 243 3.03 7.82 12.37
N PHE A 244 4.01 6.96 12.18
CA PHE A 244 4.53 6.06 13.19
C PHE A 244 5.97 6.41 13.52
N THR A 245 6.34 6.46 14.79
CA THR A 245 7.72 6.71 15.21
C THR A 245 8.04 5.97 16.51
N THR A 246 9.26 5.46 16.64
CA THR A 246 9.76 4.90 17.91
C THR A 246 10.21 5.98 18.87
N GLU A 247 10.28 7.25 18.44
CA GLU A 247 10.69 8.39 19.25
C GLU A 247 9.50 9.01 20.00
N LYS A 248 9.58 9.00 21.33
CA LYS A 248 8.52 9.53 22.18
C LYS A 248 8.40 11.05 22.04
N GLY A 249 7.17 11.53 21.82
CA GLY A 249 6.85 12.96 21.86
C GLY A 249 7.24 13.76 20.62
N GLN A 250 7.76 13.12 19.58
CA GLN A 250 8.09 13.79 18.34
C GLN A 250 6.86 13.87 17.42
N LEU A 251 6.20 15.00 17.40
CA LEU A 251 5.15 15.33 16.44
C LEU A 251 5.75 15.73 15.09
N PRO A 252 5.14 15.30 13.97
CA PRO A 252 5.49 15.84 12.66
C PRO A 252 5.12 17.32 12.56
N PRO A 253 5.71 18.08 11.62
CA PRO A 253 5.35 19.47 11.40
C PRO A 253 3.89 19.59 10.96
N ALA A 254 3.21 20.65 11.41
CA ALA A 254 1.80 20.92 11.09
C ALA A 254 1.63 21.97 9.98
N GLN A 255 2.61 22.87 9.80
CA GLN A 255 2.57 23.96 8.84
C GLN A 255 2.85 23.47 7.42
N ALA A 256 2.13 24.00 6.43
CA ALA A 256 2.13 23.51 5.04
C ALA A 256 3.53 23.35 4.43
N THR A 257 4.39 24.37 4.51
CA THR A 257 5.74 24.32 3.91
C THR A 257 6.62 23.25 4.56
N GLN A 258 6.66 23.22 5.88
CA GLN A 258 7.45 22.23 6.63
C GLN A 258 6.88 20.81 6.47
N LEU A 259 5.56 20.67 6.33
CA LEU A 259 4.90 19.40 6.10
C LEU A 259 5.24 18.84 4.72
N THR A 260 5.31 19.69 3.69
CA THR A 260 5.72 19.28 2.34
C THR A 260 7.15 18.73 2.33
N ASP A 261 8.08 19.42 2.98
CA ASP A 261 9.47 18.95 3.06
C ASP A 261 9.60 17.67 3.90
N PHE A 262 8.83 17.58 4.96
CA PHE A 262 8.74 16.38 5.79
C PHE A 262 8.22 15.18 4.97
N ARG A 263 7.14 15.34 4.20
CA ARG A 263 6.58 14.31 3.31
C ARG A 263 7.59 13.88 2.26
N LYS A 264 8.21 14.81 1.56
CA LYS A 264 9.24 14.49 0.55
C LYS A 264 10.34 13.62 1.14
N LYS A 265 10.81 13.96 2.34
CA LYS A 265 11.85 13.20 3.04
C LYS A 265 11.38 11.83 3.52
N MET A 266 10.16 11.73 4.05
CA MET A 266 9.61 10.49 4.59
C MET A 266 9.21 9.50 3.50
N LEU A 267 8.77 9.99 2.35
CA LEU A 267 8.35 9.19 1.20
C LEU A 267 9.49 8.97 0.19
N ASP A 268 10.69 9.43 0.53
CA ASP A 268 11.90 9.32 -0.31
C ASP A 268 11.67 9.85 -1.74
N ILE A 269 10.94 10.98 -1.84
CA ILE A 269 10.66 11.61 -3.12
C ILE A 269 11.95 12.25 -3.64
N PRO A 270 12.41 11.89 -4.86
CA PRO A 270 13.63 12.44 -5.44
C PRO A 270 13.59 13.97 -5.50
N ALA A 271 14.72 14.62 -5.19
CA ALA A 271 14.86 16.08 -5.33
C ALA A 271 14.70 16.56 -6.78
N GLU A 272 15.22 15.76 -7.71
CA GLU A 272 15.07 15.97 -9.14
C GLU A 272 13.94 15.08 -9.67
N PRO A 273 12.86 15.66 -10.21
CA PRO A 273 11.77 14.89 -10.78
C PRO A 273 12.23 14.18 -12.05
N GLU A 274 11.69 13.01 -12.32
CA GLU A 274 11.85 12.34 -13.61
C GLU A 274 11.31 13.22 -14.73
N GLN A 275 12.07 13.34 -15.80
CA GLN A 275 11.71 14.16 -16.95
C GLN A 275 11.32 13.28 -18.15
N TYR A 276 10.16 13.55 -18.70
CA TYR A 276 9.65 12.89 -19.89
C TYR A 276 9.34 13.93 -20.97
N SER A 277 9.55 13.56 -22.23
CA SER A 277 9.20 14.40 -23.37
C SER A 277 8.00 13.81 -24.10
N TYR A 278 7.02 14.66 -24.38
CA TYR A 278 5.81 14.34 -25.12
C TYR A 278 5.56 15.40 -26.19
N ASP A 279 4.92 15.03 -27.30
CA ASP A 279 4.48 15.98 -28.33
C ASP A 279 3.28 16.80 -27.86
N VAL A 280 2.39 16.15 -27.08
CA VAL A 280 1.19 16.79 -26.52
C VAL A 280 1.00 16.35 -25.07
N ILE A 281 0.80 17.32 -24.18
CA ILE A 281 0.41 17.08 -22.79
C ILE A 281 -1.00 17.62 -22.60
N VAL A 282 -1.94 16.75 -22.21
CA VAL A 282 -3.32 17.11 -21.91
C VAL A 282 -3.51 17.08 -20.39
N THR A 283 -3.89 18.18 -19.79
CA THR A 283 -4.18 18.31 -18.36
C THR A 283 -5.69 18.28 -18.14
N GLY A 284 -6.14 17.29 -17.37
CA GLY A 284 -7.55 17.02 -17.07
C GLY A 284 -8.13 15.91 -17.92
N GLY A 285 -8.54 14.83 -17.23
CA GLY A 285 -9.11 13.61 -17.84
C GLY A 285 -10.63 13.63 -18.02
N GLY A 286 -11.25 14.81 -18.08
CA GLY A 286 -12.66 14.92 -18.46
C GLY A 286 -12.91 14.53 -19.91
N ILE A 287 -14.18 14.52 -20.38
CA ILE A 287 -14.54 14.11 -21.75
C ILE A 287 -13.70 14.87 -22.79
N ALA A 288 -13.55 16.18 -22.67
CA ALA A 288 -12.78 16.99 -23.61
C ALA A 288 -11.30 16.56 -23.63
N GLY A 289 -10.68 16.38 -22.47
CA GLY A 289 -9.28 15.94 -22.38
C GLY A 289 -9.07 14.54 -22.93
N MET A 290 -9.96 13.60 -22.62
CA MET A 290 -9.94 12.26 -23.19
C MET A 290 -10.02 12.27 -24.72
N CYS A 291 -10.96 13.05 -25.26
CA CYS A 291 -11.10 13.18 -26.71
C CYS A 291 -9.86 13.81 -27.37
N ALA A 292 -9.31 14.86 -26.74
CA ALA A 292 -8.09 15.52 -27.22
C ALA A 292 -6.89 14.55 -27.22
N ALA A 293 -6.67 13.85 -26.09
CA ALA A 293 -5.56 12.89 -25.96
C ALA A 293 -5.71 11.72 -26.95
N ALA A 294 -6.91 11.16 -27.06
CA ALA A 294 -7.17 10.05 -27.99
C ALA A 294 -6.99 10.49 -29.46
N THR A 295 -7.45 11.70 -29.81
CA THR A 295 -7.30 12.21 -31.19
C THR A 295 -5.84 12.48 -31.52
N ALA A 296 -5.10 13.16 -30.66
CA ALA A 296 -3.67 13.40 -30.87
C ALA A 296 -2.87 12.08 -30.99
N SER A 297 -3.17 11.10 -30.13
CA SER A 297 -2.52 9.78 -30.19
C SER A 297 -2.84 9.04 -31.50
N ARG A 298 -4.07 9.10 -31.99
CA ARG A 298 -4.48 8.51 -33.29
C ARG A 298 -3.80 9.18 -34.47
N LEU A 299 -3.41 10.45 -34.33
CA LEU A 299 -2.63 11.19 -35.33
C LEU A 299 -1.13 10.91 -35.23
N GLY A 300 -0.69 10.05 -34.35
CA GLY A 300 0.70 9.60 -34.22
C GLY A 300 1.54 10.41 -33.23
N CYS A 301 0.94 11.35 -32.48
CA CYS A 301 1.66 12.08 -31.44
C CYS A 301 1.92 11.18 -30.22
N LYS A 302 3.08 11.38 -29.57
CA LYS A 302 3.35 10.87 -28.22
C LYS A 302 2.63 11.74 -27.22
N VAL A 303 1.59 11.20 -26.55
CA VAL A 303 0.69 11.98 -25.71
C VAL A 303 0.81 11.55 -24.24
N ALA A 304 0.81 12.53 -23.32
CA ALA A 304 0.56 12.34 -21.91
C ALA A 304 -0.81 12.92 -21.55
N LEU A 305 -1.64 12.14 -20.85
CA LEU A 305 -2.87 12.61 -20.23
C LEU A 305 -2.68 12.59 -18.71
N ILE A 306 -2.74 13.78 -18.11
CA ILE A 306 -2.61 13.96 -16.67
C ILE A 306 -4.01 14.12 -16.07
N ASN A 307 -4.35 13.26 -15.12
CA ASN A 307 -5.63 13.29 -14.41
C ASN A 307 -5.40 13.16 -12.91
N ASP A 308 -6.08 13.99 -12.14
CA ASP A 308 -6.01 14.02 -10.67
C ASP A 308 -7.02 13.08 -9.99
N ARG A 309 -7.92 12.47 -10.78
CA ARG A 309 -8.94 11.53 -10.30
C ARG A 309 -8.63 10.11 -10.71
N PRO A 310 -9.06 9.10 -9.91
CA PRO A 310 -8.81 7.70 -10.22
C PRO A 310 -9.53 7.22 -11.50
N VAL A 311 -10.58 7.93 -11.93
CA VAL A 311 -11.39 7.57 -13.10
C VAL A 311 -11.42 8.70 -14.11
N LEU A 312 -11.21 8.38 -15.39
CA LEU A 312 -11.37 9.31 -16.49
C LEU A 312 -12.85 9.56 -16.80
N GLY A 313 -13.17 10.71 -17.40
CA GLY A 313 -14.54 11.07 -17.82
C GLY A 313 -15.10 12.30 -17.12
N GLY A 314 -14.50 12.76 -16.02
CA GLY A 314 -15.00 13.90 -15.26
C GLY A 314 -16.43 13.69 -14.76
N ASN A 315 -17.32 14.64 -14.97
CA ASN A 315 -18.73 14.52 -14.55
C ASN A 315 -19.49 13.37 -15.21
N ASN A 316 -19.02 12.86 -16.34
CA ASN A 316 -19.64 11.74 -17.04
C ASN A 316 -19.09 10.38 -16.55
N SER A 317 -18.12 10.38 -15.66
CA SER A 317 -17.55 9.16 -15.07
C SER A 317 -18.50 8.53 -14.05
N SER A 318 -18.11 7.34 -13.57
CA SER A 318 -18.82 6.67 -12.48
C SER A 318 -18.85 7.45 -11.17
N GLU A 319 -17.98 8.47 -11.01
CA GLU A 319 -17.95 9.32 -9.82
C GLU A 319 -19.16 10.23 -9.69
N VAL A 320 -19.61 10.86 -10.80
CA VAL A 320 -20.73 11.81 -10.80
C VAL A 320 -21.94 11.28 -11.57
N ARG A 321 -21.71 10.47 -12.62
CA ARG A 321 -22.75 9.82 -13.44
C ARG A 321 -23.69 10.78 -14.16
N VAL A 322 -23.21 11.94 -14.58
CA VAL A 322 -23.97 12.85 -15.44
C VAL A 322 -24.00 12.25 -16.85
N HIS A 323 -25.18 12.04 -17.40
CA HIS A 323 -25.33 11.53 -18.74
C HIS A 323 -24.97 12.58 -19.78
N LEU A 324 -24.37 12.14 -20.90
CA LEU A 324 -24.19 12.95 -22.08
C LEU A 324 -25.55 13.04 -22.78
N GLU A 325 -26.18 14.20 -22.72
CA GLU A 325 -27.36 14.49 -23.54
C GLU A 325 -26.99 15.48 -24.63
N ILE A 326 -27.34 15.14 -25.87
CA ILE A 326 -27.32 16.11 -26.95
C ILE A 326 -28.55 16.97 -26.75
N GLY A 327 -28.34 18.23 -26.31
CA GLY A 327 -29.43 19.17 -26.09
C GLY A 327 -30.29 19.28 -27.37
N ARG A 328 -31.58 19.00 -27.27
CA ARG A 328 -32.51 19.37 -28.30
C ARG A 328 -32.60 20.92 -28.23
N ALA A 329 -32.13 21.57 -29.26
CA ALA A 329 -32.48 22.99 -29.45
C ALA A 329 -33.98 23.04 -29.51
N HIS A 330 -34.62 23.67 -28.52
CA HIS A 330 -36.01 24.05 -28.65
C HIS A 330 -36.05 25.15 -29.71
N VAL A 331 -36.55 24.79 -30.87
CA VAL A 331 -36.94 25.72 -31.93
C VAL A 331 -38.26 26.37 -31.53
#